data_9f2ad21fee77f92149cb31656b00b006
#
_entry.id   9f2ad21fee77f92149cb31656b00b006
#
_cell.length_a   1.000
_cell.length_b   1.000
_cell.length_c   1.000
_cell.angle_alpha   90.00
_cell.angle_beta   90.00
_cell.angle_gamma   90.00
#
_symmetry.space_group_name_H-M   'P 1'
#
loop_
_entity.id
_entity.type
_entity.pdbx_description
1 polymer ?
#
loop_
_entity_poly.entity_id
_entity_poly.type
_entity_poly.pdbx_seq_one_letter_code
_entity_poly.pdbx_strand_id
1 'polypeptide(L)'
;MAGTLAILPLAGTATAQQQAQPKVLRVALTTGIDHLNPFTAGLAASTQVGRFIYEFLTIPSQDKAEAAPALAESWTTSPDKLTWTFKIRQGAKWSDGQPVTAKDAAFTFNRMLTDATARTANGNYVASFESVKAPDDTTLVIKTKTVQSSMTLLDVPIVPEHVWSQIKDLSDPKTDTIPVVGVDDGPYQITEYKQNEYVKFKANKNYWRGAPKVDELQLLVFKDVEAAVNALKQGEVDVINRLTPTQFDALKGQPNIELNKAPGRRYNALNINFGVENAENKPIGNGNPVLKDLRVRQAIAQSIDIKTIVDKVAGGYAQPGGGVIPPIYSAYHWDPAPGEARKFDLAAANAALDAAGYPKGQDGIRTAPGGARLELRLTGHANRAPDQRLAQYITGWLHDIGISVKQELVSDDELNDRTNAGNYDLAISGYANNPDPDYSLALHTCAARPNAEGKGGTTDTFFCDPQYDALYAKQLAETDPGVRAGYVKQAQARLYSQAVNVVYDYDDALEAYRSDKFSSFGKQPQPEGSILEQTAYWGVYGAVPADASAASSDSGSGTTVWIVVGAVVLVVLVGGGIALSRRGKSAEDRE
;
A
#
# COMPACT_ATOMS: atom_id res chain seq x y z
N MET A 1 86.46 -15.11 -28.88
CA MET A 1 85.80 -14.24 -27.92
C MET A 1 84.32 -14.10 -28.32
N ALA A 2 83.44 -14.86 -27.65
CA ALA A 2 82.03 -14.83 -27.94
C ALA A 2 81.34 -14.07 -26.82
N GLY A 3 80.71 -12.91 -27.16
CA GLY A 3 79.96 -12.11 -26.22
C GLY A 3 78.50 -12.53 -26.17
N THR A 4 78.05 -12.99 -25.02
CA THR A 4 76.67 -13.39 -24.76
C THR A 4 75.85 -12.15 -24.33
N LEU A 5 74.88 -11.74 -25.16
CA LEU A 5 73.92 -10.70 -24.81
C LEU A 5 72.81 -11.33 -23.92
N ALA A 6 72.69 -10.89 -22.70
CA ALA A 6 71.58 -11.22 -21.80
C ALA A 6 70.39 -10.29 -22.08
N ILE A 7 69.28 -10.85 -22.57
CA ILE A 7 67.99 -10.14 -22.69
C ILE A 7 67.22 -10.32 -21.36
N LEU A 8 67.06 -9.24 -20.63
CA LEU A 8 66.18 -9.16 -19.47
C LEU A 8 64.73 -9.00 -19.95
N PRO A 9 63.75 -9.82 -19.45
CA PRO A 9 62.35 -9.60 -19.74
C PRO A 9 61.81 -8.44 -18.87
N LEU A 10 61.31 -7.37 -19.49
CA LEU A 10 60.44 -6.39 -18.80
C LEU A 10 59.15 -7.11 -18.40
N ALA A 11 59.01 -7.39 -17.13
CA ALA A 11 57.72 -7.77 -16.54
C ALA A 11 56.84 -6.54 -16.43
N GLY A 12 55.96 -6.32 -17.40
CA GLY A 12 54.88 -5.34 -17.30
C GLY A 12 53.91 -5.74 -16.19
N THR A 13 53.89 -4.98 -15.10
CA THR A 13 52.83 -5.10 -14.07
C THR A 13 51.51 -4.65 -14.68
N ALA A 14 50.72 -5.61 -15.17
CA ALA A 14 49.31 -5.34 -15.45
C ALA A 14 48.62 -5.08 -14.09
N THR A 15 48.35 -3.83 -13.78
CA THR A 15 47.42 -3.44 -12.72
C THR A 15 46.05 -3.93 -13.15
N ALA A 16 45.64 -5.08 -12.61
CA ALA A 16 44.25 -5.52 -12.69
C ALA A 16 43.40 -4.42 -12.05
N GLN A 17 42.69 -3.66 -12.87
CA GLN A 17 41.70 -2.70 -12.39
C GLN A 17 40.64 -3.52 -11.64
N GLN A 18 40.67 -3.48 -10.32
CA GLN A 18 39.70 -4.13 -9.46
C GLN A 18 38.34 -3.51 -9.78
N GLN A 19 37.51 -4.20 -10.56
CA GLN A 19 36.14 -3.78 -10.83
C GLN A 19 35.45 -3.58 -9.49
N ALA A 20 34.98 -2.38 -9.21
CA ALA A 20 34.22 -2.10 -8.00
C ALA A 20 33.01 -3.05 -7.94
N GLN A 21 32.81 -3.69 -6.80
CA GLN A 21 31.65 -4.56 -6.59
C GLN A 21 30.36 -3.75 -6.77
N PRO A 22 29.33 -4.28 -7.46
CA PRO A 22 28.08 -3.58 -7.64
C PRO A 22 27.43 -3.27 -6.29
N LYS A 23 26.90 -2.05 -6.16
CA LYS A 23 26.15 -1.61 -5.00
C LYS A 23 24.74 -2.16 -5.09
N VAL A 24 24.41 -3.19 -4.31
CA VAL A 24 23.13 -3.91 -4.34
C VAL A 24 22.29 -3.50 -3.15
N LEU A 25 21.02 -3.12 -3.41
CA LEU A 25 19.99 -2.92 -2.38
C LEU A 25 19.05 -4.13 -2.38
N ARG A 26 18.94 -4.82 -1.25
CA ARG A 26 18.05 -5.96 -1.05
C ARG A 26 16.89 -5.56 -0.15
N VAL A 27 15.68 -5.63 -0.70
CA VAL A 27 14.43 -5.30 -0.01
C VAL A 27 13.67 -6.58 0.29
N ALA A 28 13.28 -6.78 1.54
CA ALA A 28 12.39 -7.88 1.90
C ALA A 28 10.94 -7.55 1.53
N LEU A 29 10.27 -8.45 0.82
CA LEU A 29 8.83 -8.45 0.60
C LEU A 29 8.18 -9.54 1.44
N THR A 30 7.20 -9.15 2.26
CA THR A 30 6.40 -10.06 3.08
C THR A 30 4.97 -10.24 2.53
N THR A 31 4.71 -9.71 1.33
CA THR A 31 3.46 -9.86 0.58
C THR A 31 3.78 -10.40 -0.81
N GLY A 32 2.87 -11.20 -1.36
CA GLY A 32 3.04 -11.78 -2.69
C GLY A 32 2.97 -10.75 -3.81
N ILE A 33 3.47 -11.17 -4.98
CA ILE A 33 3.29 -10.50 -6.26
C ILE A 33 2.26 -11.31 -7.04
N ASP A 34 1.11 -10.71 -7.37
CA ASP A 34 0.07 -11.35 -8.20
C ASP A 34 0.46 -11.30 -9.68
N HIS A 35 0.68 -10.09 -10.21
CA HIS A 35 1.03 -9.83 -11.59
C HIS A 35 2.13 -8.77 -11.70
N LEU A 36 2.95 -8.85 -12.76
CA LEU A 36 3.83 -7.76 -13.19
C LEU A 36 3.22 -6.94 -14.33
N ASN A 37 2.17 -7.47 -14.98
CA ASN A 37 1.40 -6.77 -16.00
C ASN A 37 0.69 -5.56 -15.35
N PRO A 38 1.01 -4.30 -15.74
CA PRO A 38 0.47 -3.10 -15.09
C PRO A 38 -1.05 -2.92 -15.27
N PHE A 39 -1.67 -3.63 -16.21
CA PHE A 39 -3.12 -3.61 -16.41
C PHE A 39 -3.88 -4.53 -15.45
N THR A 40 -3.20 -5.53 -14.87
CA THR A 40 -3.83 -6.55 -14.00
C THR A 40 -3.23 -6.60 -12.59
N ALA A 41 -2.10 -5.95 -12.34
CA ALA A 41 -1.40 -5.90 -11.05
C ALA A 41 -2.25 -5.20 -9.97
N GLY A 42 -2.79 -5.95 -9.02
CA GLY A 42 -3.68 -5.46 -7.96
C GLY A 42 -3.03 -5.37 -6.58
N LEU A 43 -2.05 -6.24 -6.29
CA LEU A 43 -1.39 -6.24 -4.99
C LEU A 43 -0.39 -5.08 -4.84
N ALA A 44 -0.22 -4.58 -3.62
CA ALA A 44 0.67 -3.46 -3.31
C ALA A 44 2.13 -3.71 -3.74
N ALA A 45 2.64 -4.94 -3.60
CA ALA A 45 3.99 -5.29 -4.05
C ALA A 45 4.11 -5.23 -5.58
N SER A 46 3.11 -5.69 -6.31
CA SER A 46 3.06 -5.66 -7.78
C SER A 46 2.99 -4.23 -8.32
N THR A 47 2.11 -3.40 -7.75
CA THR A 47 2.04 -1.98 -8.13
C THR A 47 3.33 -1.23 -7.81
N GLN A 48 4.02 -1.62 -6.73
CA GLN A 48 5.32 -1.05 -6.38
C GLN A 48 6.40 -1.41 -7.43
N VAL A 49 6.42 -2.63 -7.95
CA VAL A 49 7.29 -3.02 -9.08
C VAL A 49 7.01 -2.13 -10.29
N GLY A 50 5.74 -1.93 -10.63
CA GLY A 50 5.33 -1.04 -11.72
C GLY A 50 5.90 0.37 -11.59
N ARG A 51 5.95 0.93 -10.35
CA ARG A 51 6.53 2.25 -10.08
C ARG A 51 8.06 2.30 -10.24
N PHE A 52 8.74 1.18 -10.15
CA PHE A 52 10.19 1.15 -10.35
C PHE A 52 10.58 1.12 -11.83
N ILE A 53 9.73 0.58 -12.69
CA ILE A 53 10.06 0.30 -14.09
C ILE A 53 9.35 1.21 -15.09
N TYR A 54 8.21 1.80 -14.73
CA TYR A 54 7.44 2.69 -15.60
C TYR A 54 7.24 4.07 -14.97
N GLU A 55 7.25 5.09 -15.82
CA GLU A 55 6.83 6.43 -15.43
C GLU A 55 5.30 6.59 -15.49
N PHE A 56 4.85 7.61 -14.78
CA PHE A 56 3.45 8.04 -14.69
C PHE A 56 3.33 9.43 -15.32
N LEU A 57 2.13 9.91 -15.62
CA LEU A 57 1.98 11.30 -16.05
C LEU A 57 2.50 12.26 -14.98
N THR A 58 2.12 12.02 -13.75
CA THR A 58 2.54 12.78 -12.56
C THR A 58 2.89 11.79 -11.47
N ILE A 59 3.62 12.22 -10.47
CA ILE A 59 4.01 11.40 -9.32
C ILE A 59 3.73 12.17 -8.04
N PRO A 60 3.36 11.51 -6.94
CA PRO A 60 3.37 12.15 -5.63
C PRO A 60 4.76 12.67 -5.28
N SER A 61 4.87 13.96 -4.96
CA SER A 61 6.13 14.60 -4.61
C SER A 61 6.78 13.97 -3.37
N GLN A 62 8.10 14.06 -3.27
CA GLN A 62 8.81 13.48 -2.14
C GLN A 62 8.56 14.22 -0.83
N ASP A 63 8.34 15.53 -0.90
CA ASP A 63 8.20 16.40 0.29
C ASP A 63 6.80 16.41 0.90
N LYS A 64 5.75 16.41 0.06
CA LYS A 64 4.36 16.57 0.54
C LYS A 64 3.38 15.52 0.03
N ALA A 65 3.82 14.62 -0.82
CA ALA A 65 2.96 13.68 -1.55
C ALA A 65 1.86 14.36 -2.40
N GLU A 66 2.04 15.63 -2.79
CA GLU A 66 1.20 16.35 -3.74
C GLU A 66 1.61 16.01 -5.18
N ALA A 67 0.76 16.33 -6.16
CA ALA A 67 1.06 16.09 -7.56
C ALA A 67 2.31 16.86 -8.02
N ALA A 68 3.28 16.14 -8.57
CA ALA A 68 4.52 16.69 -9.12
C ALA A 68 4.76 16.19 -10.56
N PRO A 69 5.50 16.96 -11.39
CA PRO A 69 5.84 16.53 -12.73
C PRO A 69 6.59 15.19 -12.76
N ALA A 70 6.18 14.31 -13.69
CA ALA A 70 6.89 13.08 -14.04
C ALA A 70 7.03 13.01 -15.56
N LEU A 71 6.34 12.13 -16.26
CA LEU A 71 6.33 12.12 -17.72
C LEU A 71 5.69 13.41 -18.28
N ALA A 72 4.63 13.91 -17.65
CA ALA A 72 4.12 15.24 -17.91
C ALA A 72 4.91 16.32 -17.16
N GLU A 73 5.46 17.30 -17.88
CA GLU A 73 6.18 18.44 -17.31
C GLU A 73 5.23 19.49 -16.74
N SER A 74 4.04 19.60 -17.33
CA SER A 74 2.98 20.52 -16.93
C SER A 74 1.65 20.07 -17.47
N TRP A 75 0.57 20.63 -16.91
CA TRP A 75 -0.80 20.39 -17.37
C TRP A 75 -1.66 21.63 -17.22
N THR A 76 -2.68 21.72 -18.03
CA THR A 76 -3.70 22.77 -18.02
C THR A 76 -5.08 22.16 -18.21
N THR A 77 -6.11 22.88 -17.79
CA THR A 77 -7.51 22.48 -18.02
C THR A 77 -8.27 23.58 -18.78
N SER A 78 -9.24 23.20 -19.58
CA SER A 78 -10.16 24.12 -20.25
C SER A 78 -11.03 24.89 -19.25
N PRO A 79 -11.65 26.03 -19.65
CA PRO A 79 -12.51 26.80 -18.75
C PRO A 79 -13.70 26.02 -18.17
N ASP A 80 -14.24 25.03 -18.89
CA ASP A 80 -15.28 24.12 -18.44
C ASP A 80 -14.74 22.96 -17.58
N LYS A 81 -13.42 22.89 -17.38
CA LYS A 81 -12.71 21.87 -16.62
C LYS A 81 -12.91 20.43 -17.14
N LEU A 82 -13.38 20.25 -18.36
CA LEU A 82 -13.63 18.94 -18.96
C LEU A 82 -12.50 18.44 -19.87
N THR A 83 -11.60 19.32 -20.30
CA THR A 83 -10.48 18.96 -21.17
C THR A 83 -9.16 19.24 -20.47
N TRP A 84 -8.37 18.21 -20.26
CA TRP A 84 -7.04 18.27 -19.67
C TRP A 84 -5.99 18.12 -20.76
N THR A 85 -5.01 19.02 -20.79
CA THR A 85 -3.88 18.99 -21.71
C THR A 85 -2.60 18.82 -20.90
N PHE A 86 -1.91 17.72 -21.13
CA PHE A 86 -0.62 17.41 -20.50
C PHE A 86 0.49 17.62 -21.53
N LYS A 87 1.55 18.33 -21.12
CA LYS A 87 2.77 18.51 -21.91
C LYS A 87 3.75 17.41 -21.54
N ILE A 88 4.02 16.51 -22.48
CA ILE A 88 4.89 15.35 -22.27
C ILE A 88 6.35 15.75 -22.45
N ARG A 89 7.21 15.26 -21.55
CA ARG A 89 8.66 15.49 -21.49
C ARG A 89 9.33 15.04 -22.77
N GLN A 90 10.21 15.88 -23.30
CA GLN A 90 11.06 15.52 -24.42
C GLN A 90 12.37 14.88 -23.92
N GLY A 91 12.93 13.98 -24.74
CA GLY A 91 14.21 13.34 -24.48
C GLY A 91 14.18 12.14 -23.54
N ALA A 92 13.03 11.83 -22.92
CA ALA A 92 12.83 10.56 -22.22
C ALA A 92 12.85 9.41 -23.24
N LYS A 93 13.45 8.28 -22.86
CA LYS A 93 13.60 7.12 -23.74
C LYS A 93 13.25 5.83 -23.01
N TRP A 94 12.61 4.94 -23.71
CA TRP A 94 12.54 3.53 -23.33
C TRP A 94 13.94 2.91 -23.31
N SER A 95 14.11 1.83 -22.58
CA SER A 95 15.38 1.13 -22.43
C SER A 95 15.92 0.52 -23.74
N ASP A 96 15.07 0.32 -24.74
CA ASP A 96 15.45 -0.07 -26.11
C ASP A 96 15.88 1.11 -26.98
N GLY A 97 15.87 2.33 -26.45
CA GLY A 97 16.31 3.55 -27.11
C GLY A 97 15.23 4.32 -27.85
N GLN A 98 14.01 3.79 -27.97
CA GLN A 98 12.90 4.51 -28.58
C GLN A 98 12.44 5.69 -27.70
N PRO A 99 11.93 6.79 -28.28
CA PRO A 99 11.44 7.92 -27.50
C PRO A 99 10.16 7.56 -26.74
N VAL A 100 10.03 8.05 -25.51
CA VAL A 100 8.76 8.10 -24.79
C VAL A 100 7.97 9.30 -25.27
N THR A 101 6.72 9.09 -25.66
CA THR A 101 5.89 10.14 -26.28
C THR A 101 4.47 10.18 -25.71
N ALA A 102 3.71 11.20 -26.07
CA ALA A 102 2.29 11.29 -25.75
C ALA A 102 1.46 10.14 -26.35
N LYS A 103 1.95 9.48 -27.40
CA LYS A 103 1.29 8.32 -28.00
C LYS A 103 1.27 7.13 -27.06
N ASP A 104 2.35 6.89 -26.30
CA ASP A 104 2.42 5.82 -25.29
C ASP A 104 1.35 6.03 -24.21
N ALA A 105 1.21 7.27 -23.71
CA ALA A 105 0.17 7.61 -22.75
C ALA A 105 -1.24 7.47 -23.35
N ALA A 106 -1.44 7.94 -24.58
CA ALA A 106 -2.73 7.81 -25.26
C ALA A 106 -3.08 6.35 -25.51
N PHE A 107 -2.11 5.51 -25.91
CA PHE A 107 -2.28 4.08 -26.07
C PHE A 107 -2.71 3.43 -24.75
N THR A 108 -1.99 3.70 -23.66
CA THR A 108 -2.26 3.14 -22.33
C THR A 108 -3.71 3.40 -21.90
N PHE A 109 -4.16 4.65 -21.94
CA PHE A 109 -5.52 4.99 -21.52
C PHE A 109 -6.59 4.48 -22.50
N ASN A 110 -6.34 4.53 -23.81
CA ASN A 110 -7.29 4.01 -24.79
C ASN A 110 -7.43 2.49 -24.70
N ARG A 111 -6.34 1.76 -24.38
CA ARG A 111 -6.40 0.32 -24.10
C ARG A 111 -7.33 0.05 -22.91
N MET A 112 -7.23 0.83 -21.84
CA MET A 112 -8.12 0.72 -20.68
C MET A 112 -9.58 1.10 -21.03
N LEU A 113 -9.82 2.03 -21.96
CA LEU A 113 -11.18 2.38 -22.37
C LEU A 113 -11.87 1.29 -23.20
N THR A 114 -11.11 0.51 -23.95
CA THR A 114 -11.64 -0.44 -24.96
C THR A 114 -11.55 -1.90 -24.52
N ASP A 115 -10.67 -2.23 -23.56
CA ASP A 115 -10.42 -3.60 -23.10
C ASP A 115 -10.79 -3.75 -21.63
N ALA A 116 -11.69 -4.68 -21.32
CA ALA A 116 -12.15 -4.92 -19.95
C ALA A 116 -11.02 -5.45 -19.04
N THR A 117 -10.12 -6.29 -19.57
CA THR A 117 -8.97 -6.82 -18.82
C THR A 117 -7.99 -5.70 -18.47
N ALA A 118 -7.78 -4.74 -19.39
CA ALA A 118 -6.93 -3.58 -19.12
C ALA A 118 -7.46 -2.66 -18.01
N ARG A 119 -8.72 -2.78 -17.62
CA ARG A 119 -9.32 -2.03 -16.51
C ARG A 119 -9.21 -2.74 -15.15
N THR A 120 -8.70 -3.96 -15.12
CA THR A 120 -8.74 -4.77 -13.88
C THR A 120 -8.05 -4.07 -12.71
N ALA A 121 -6.84 -3.55 -12.90
CA ALA A 121 -6.10 -2.88 -11.84
C ALA A 121 -6.56 -1.45 -11.57
N ASN A 122 -6.71 -0.63 -12.64
CA ASN A 122 -6.75 0.83 -12.54
C ASN A 122 -7.95 1.45 -13.27
N GLY A 123 -9.01 0.66 -13.56
CA GLY A 123 -10.16 1.10 -14.36
C GLY A 123 -10.95 2.27 -13.77
N ASN A 124 -10.93 2.44 -12.46
CA ASN A 124 -11.55 3.56 -11.76
C ASN A 124 -10.98 4.92 -12.22
N TYR A 125 -9.68 5.01 -12.54
CA TYR A 125 -9.06 6.26 -12.99
C TYR A 125 -9.56 6.72 -14.36
N VAL A 126 -9.99 5.82 -15.23
CA VAL A 126 -10.45 6.14 -16.58
C VAL A 126 -11.97 6.13 -16.73
N ALA A 127 -12.73 5.83 -15.68
CA ALA A 127 -14.20 5.68 -15.75
C ALA A 127 -14.93 6.94 -16.26
N SER A 128 -14.40 8.11 -15.94
CA SER A 128 -14.93 9.40 -16.38
C SER A 128 -14.42 9.85 -17.76
N PHE A 129 -13.46 9.16 -18.38
CA PHE A 129 -12.90 9.59 -19.64
C PHE A 129 -13.91 9.44 -20.79
N GLU A 130 -14.01 10.47 -21.63
CA GLU A 130 -14.76 10.47 -22.87
C GLU A 130 -13.85 10.13 -24.06
N SER A 131 -12.65 10.73 -24.11
CA SER A 131 -11.67 10.47 -25.15
C SER A 131 -10.24 10.81 -24.69
N VAL A 132 -9.26 10.12 -25.28
CA VAL A 132 -7.83 10.38 -25.10
C VAL A 132 -7.17 10.49 -26.46
N LYS A 133 -6.39 11.55 -26.70
CA LYS A 133 -5.72 11.84 -27.97
C LYS A 133 -4.30 12.32 -27.75
N ALA A 134 -3.40 11.96 -28.66
CA ALA A 134 -2.05 12.52 -28.79
C ALA A 134 -1.96 13.21 -30.16
N PRO A 135 -2.29 14.51 -30.29
CA PRO A 135 -2.22 15.21 -31.57
C PRO A 135 -0.78 15.33 -32.09
N ASP A 136 0.20 15.29 -31.23
CA ASP A 136 1.63 15.25 -31.54
C ASP A 136 2.39 14.44 -30.45
N ASP A 137 3.70 14.27 -30.60
CA ASP A 137 4.52 13.45 -29.71
C ASP A 137 4.68 14.04 -28.30
N THR A 138 4.32 15.29 -28.08
CA THR A 138 4.53 16.01 -26.82
C THR A 138 3.22 16.46 -26.15
N THR A 139 2.08 16.24 -26.77
CA THR A 139 0.80 16.74 -26.28
C THR A 139 -0.19 15.58 -26.07
N LEU A 140 -0.60 15.37 -24.83
CA LEU A 140 -1.70 14.45 -24.50
C LEU A 140 -2.94 15.24 -24.11
N VAL A 141 -4.07 14.95 -24.74
CA VAL A 141 -5.36 15.59 -24.46
C VAL A 141 -6.34 14.53 -23.96
N ILE A 142 -6.85 14.71 -22.75
CA ILE A 142 -7.87 13.85 -22.15
C ILE A 142 -9.14 14.68 -21.95
N LYS A 143 -10.24 14.22 -22.53
CA LYS A 143 -11.57 14.79 -22.30
C LYS A 143 -12.35 13.88 -21.35
N THR A 144 -12.96 14.48 -20.32
CA THR A 144 -13.79 13.79 -19.33
C THR A 144 -15.27 14.11 -19.51
N LYS A 145 -16.13 13.18 -19.11
CA LYS A 145 -17.60 13.31 -19.11
C LYS A 145 -18.09 14.29 -18.03
N THR A 146 -17.36 14.34 -16.93
CA THR A 146 -17.63 15.19 -15.76
C THR A 146 -16.32 15.77 -15.26
N VAL A 147 -16.37 16.89 -14.56
CA VAL A 147 -15.17 17.49 -13.95
C VAL A 147 -14.56 16.51 -12.95
N GLN A 148 -13.22 16.35 -13.00
CA GLN A 148 -12.46 15.41 -12.20
C GLN A 148 -11.23 16.11 -11.61
N SER A 149 -11.20 16.35 -10.31
CA SER A 149 -10.05 16.94 -9.62
C SER A 149 -8.89 15.95 -9.44
N SER A 150 -9.17 14.64 -9.49
CA SER A 150 -8.17 13.56 -9.36
C SER A 150 -7.26 13.39 -10.58
N MET A 151 -7.49 14.12 -11.68
CA MET A 151 -6.71 14.04 -12.92
C MET A 151 -5.22 14.31 -12.76
N THR A 152 -4.82 14.98 -11.67
CA THR A 152 -3.42 15.30 -11.42
C THR A 152 -2.64 14.21 -10.68
N LEU A 153 -3.29 13.12 -10.26
CA LEU A 153 -2.68 11.98 -9.57
C LEU A 153 -3.27 10.65 -10.06
N LEU A 154 -3.23 10.45 -11.37
CA LEU A 154 -3.62 9.18 -11.98
C LEU A 154 -2.54 8.13 -11.69
N ASP A 155 -2.84 7.16 -10.84
CA ASP A 155 -1.91 6.07 -10.48
C ASP A 155 -1.93 4.97 -11.55
N VAL A 156 -1.61 5.35 -12.78
CA VAL A 156 -1.57 4.49 -13.97
C VAL A 156 -0.19 4.57 -14.60
N PRO A 157 0.58 3.46 -14.58
CA PRO A 157 1.88 3.42 -15.26
C PRO A 157 1.69 3.51 -16.77
N ILE A 158 2.51 4.34 -17.42
CA ILE A 158 2.47 4.49 -18.89
C ILE A 158 3.34 3.39 -19.48
N VAL A 159 2.77 2.65 -20.44
CA VAL A 159 3.45 1.51 -21.05
C VAL A 159 3.87 1.82 -22.50
N PRO A 160 4.96 1.19 -23.03
CA PRO A 160 5.42 1.40 -24.41
C PRO A 160 4.42 0.86 -25.42
N GLU A 161 3.85 1.74 -26.25
CA GLU A 161 2.88 1.38 -27.31
C GLU A 161 3.45 0.31 -28.24
N HIS A 162 4.71 0.47 -28.68
CA HIS A 162 5.34 -0.42 -29.67
C HIS A 162 5.51 -1.87 -29.16
N VAL A 163 5.49 -2.09 -27.84
CA VAL A 163 5.53 -3.42 -27.22
C VAL A 163 4.11 -3.91 -26.94
N TRP A 164 3.34 -3.12 -26.17
CA TRP A 164 2.05 -3.58 -25.66
C TRP A 164 0.94 -3.63 -26.70
N SER A 165 1.06 -2.93 -27.84
CA SER A 165 0.13 -3.05 -28.97
C SER A 165 0.17 -4.44 -29.61
N GLN A 166 1.26 -5.18 -29.45
CA GLN A 166 1.40 -6.54 -29.97
C GLN A 166 0.67 -7.58 -29.09
N ILE A 167 0.36 -7.23 -27.85
CA ILE A 167 -0.30 -8.13 -26.89
C ILE A 167 -1.80 -8.08 -27.11
N LYS A 168 -2.36 -9.18 -27.62
CA LYS A 168 -3.80 -9.28 -27.91
C LYS A 168 -4.61 -9.66 -26.69
N ASP A 169 -4.09 -10.59 -25.90
CA ASP A 169 -4.72 -11.11 -24.68
C ASP A 169 -3.91 -10.70 -23.45
N LEU A 170 -4.45 -9.75 -22.68
CA LEU A 170 -3.82 -9.26 -21.45
C LEU A 170 -3.99 -10.22 -20.26
N SER A 171 -4.80 -11.27 -20.40
CA SER A 171 -4.97 -12.31 -19.38
C SER A 171 -3.96 -13.46 -19.53
N ASP A 172 -3.18 -13.50 -20.62
CA ASP A 172 -2.11 -14.51 -20.79
C ASP A 172 -1.04 -14.30 -19.70
N PRO A 173 -0.74 -15.33 -18.86
CA PRO A 173 0.30 -15.23 -17.83
C PRO A 173 1.68 -14.80 -18.36
N LYS A 174 1.97 -15.00 -19.65
CA LYS A 174 3.22 -14.53 -20.27
C LYS A 174 3.33 -13.01 -20.28
N THR A 175 2.24 -12.27 -20.08
CA THR A 175 2.24 -10.81 -19.98
C THR A 175 2.96 -10.32 -18.73
N ASP A 176 3.18 -11.19 -17.73
CA ASP A 176 3.98 -10.88 -16.55
C ASP A 176 5.50 -10.92 -16.81
N THR A 177 5.93 -11.39 -17.96
CA THR A 177 7.36 -11.52 -18.28
C THR A 177 7.73 -10.91 -19.62
N ILE A 178 7.10 -11.30 -20.72
CA ILE A 178 7.54 -10.94 -22.08
C ILE A 178 7.55 -9.44 -22.33
N PRO A 179 6.43 -8.68 -22.08
CA PRO A 179 6.43 -7.24 -22.35
C PRO A 179 7.04 -6.42 -21.21
N VAL A 180 7.21 -6.98 -20.02
CA VAL A 180 7.65 -6.25 -18.82
C VAL A 180 9.16 -6.29 -18.65
N VAL A 181 9.79 -7.43 -18.99
CA VAL A 181 11.23 -7.59 -18.87
C VAL A 181 11.93 -7.03 -20.10
N GLY A 182 12.58 -5.89 -19.96
CA GLY A 182 13.50 -5.35 -20.96
C GLY A 182 13.06 -4.07 -21.69
N VAL A 183 11.82 -3.59 -21.57
CA VAL A 183 11.40 -2.28 -22.13
C VAL A 183 10.66 -1.46 -21.08
N ASP A 184 11.38 -0.55 -20.45
CA ASP A 184 10.99 0.29 -19.32
C ASP A 184 11.60 1.70 -19.44
N ASP A 185 11.07 2.67 -18.69
CA ASP A 185 11.56 4.05 -18.66
C ASP A 185 11.73 4.60 -17.23
N GLY A 186 11.47 3.77 -16.23
CA GLY A 186 11.61 4.13 -14.82
C GLY A 186 13.06 4.15 -14.33
N PRO A 187 13.28 4.41 -13.01
CA PRO A 187 14.62 4.44 -12.41
C PRO A 187 15.33 3.09 -12.39
N TYR A 188 14.60 1.99 -12.50
CA TYR A 188 15.15 0.64 -12.54
C TYR A 188 14.55 -0.16 -13.70
N GLN A 189 15.27 -1.20 -14.12
CA GLN A 189 14.92 -2.08 -15.22
C GLN A 189 14.93 -3.52 -14.73
N ILE A 190 13.86 -4.29 -14.96
CA ILE A 190 13.82 -5.71 -14.58
C ILE A 190 14.84 -6.50 -15.40
N THR A 191 15.63 -7.30 -14.72
CA THR A 191 16.58 -8.24 -15.33
C THR A 191 16.16 -9.68 -15.15
N GLU A 192 15.48 -10.00 -14.06
CA GLU A 192 15.05 -11.36 -13.75
C GLU A 192 13.81 -11.32 -12.84
N TYR A 193 12.85 -12.19 -13.11
CA TYR A 193 11.68 -12.44 -12.26
C TYR A 193 11.49 -13.92 -12.03
N LYS A 194 11.35 -14.31 -10.76
CA LYS A 194 10.96 -15.65 -10.36
C LYS A 194 9.80 -15.55 -9.39
N GLN A 195 8.64 -16.03 -9.83
CA GLN A 195 7.41 -15.93 -9.06
C GLN A 195 7.57 -16.51 -7.65
N ASN A 196 7.09 -15.78 -6.65
CA ASN A 196 7.16 -16.12 -5.23
C ASN A 196 8.58 -16.26 -4.64
N GLU A 197 9.62 -15.84 -5.37
CA GLU A 197 10.99 -15.85 -4.86
C GLU A 197 11.62 -14.46 -4.91
N TYR A 198 11.71 -13.84 -6.09
CA TYR A 198 12.36 -12.54 -6.24
C TYR A 198 12.04 -11.81 -7.55
N VAL A 199 12.29 -10.50 -7.51
CA VAL A 199 12.44 -9.65 -8.70
C VAL A 199 13.80 -8.95 -8.61
N LYS A 200 14.61 -9.02 -9.66
CA LYS A 200 15.91 -8.34 -9.75
C LYS A 200 15.88 -7.26 -10.81
N PHE A 201 16.57 -6.18 -10.51
CA PHE A 201 16.63 -5.01 -11.35
C PHE A 201 18.06 -4.50 -11.44
N LYS A 202 18.39 -3.87 -12.55
CA LYS A 202 19.56 -2.99 -12.72
C LYS A 202 19.11 -1.53 -12.71
N ALA A 203 19.97 -0.62 -12.25
CA ALA A 203 19.72 0.81 -12.32
C ALA A 203 19.67 1.30 -13.78
N ASN A 204 18.70 2.12 -14.09
CA ASN A 204 18.65 2.85 -15.35
C ASN A 204 19.66 4.03 -15.30
N LYS A 205 20.82 3.83 -15.90
CA LYS A 205 21.89 4.84 -15.90
C LYS A 205 21.54 6.11 -16.71
N ASN A 206 20.53 6.00 -17.58
CA ASN A 206 20.05 7.10 -18.43
C ASN A 206 18.72 7.67 -17.94
N TYR A 207 18.34 7.37 -16.71
CA TYR A 207 17.08 7.86 -16.16
C TYR A 207 17.05 9.38 -16.15
N TRP A 208 15.96 9.98 -16.61
CA TRP A 208 15.87 11.42 -16.84
C TRP A 208 16.01 12.29 -15.56
N ARG A 209 15.69 11.77 -14.37
CA ARG A 209 15.95 12.43 -13.08
C ARG A 209 17.37 12.22 -12.57
N GLY A 210 18.21 11.49 -13.28
CA GLY A 210 19.52 11.03 -12.85
C GLY A 210 19.51 9.56 -12.44
N ALA A 211 20.65 8.90 -12.60
CA ALA A 211 20.79 7.50 -12.25
C ALA A 211 20.62 7.26 -10.74
N PRO A 212 19.97 6.16 -10.32
CA PRO A 212 20.02 5.70 -8.92
C PRO A 212 21.46 5.54 -8.44
N LYS A 213 21.70 5.70 -7.13
CA LYS A 213 23.05 5.55 -6.53
C LYS A 213 23.42 4.10 -6.24
N VAL A 214 22.47 3.19 -6.30
CA VAL A 214 22.68 1.73 -6.26
C VAL A 214 22.68 1.18 -7.67
N ASP A 215 23.49 0.14 -7.91
CA ASP A 215 23.62 -0.46 -9.25
C ASP A 215 22.54 -1.50 -9.51
N GLU A 216 22.11 -2.21 -8.46
CA GLU A 216 21.12 -3.28 -8.52
C GLU A 216 20.13 -3.15 -7.37
N LEU A 217 18.86 -3.45 -7.65
CA LEU A 217 17.79 -3.62 -6.67
C LEU A 217 17.31 -5.06 -6.73
N GLN A 218 17.12 -5.69 -5.57
CA GLN A 218 16.56 -7.03 -5.45
C GLN A 218 15.40 -7.01 -4.46
N LEU A 219 14.22 -7.40 -4.91
CA LEU A 219 13.07 -7.66 -4.06
C LEU A 219 13.04 -9.15 -3.77
N LEU A 220 13.18 -9.53 -2.50
CA LEU A 220 13.24 -10.93 -2.05
C LEU A 220 11.98 -11.27 -1.27
N VAL A 221 11.25 -12.31 -1.70
CA VAL A 221 9.97 -12.71 -1.09
C VAL A 221 10.22 -13.60 0.13
N PHE A 222 9.63 -13.23 1.25
CA PHE A 222 9.64 -13.98 2.50
C PHE A 222 8.23 -14.46 2.85
N LYS A 223 8.13 -15.66 3.41
CA LYS A 223 6.84 -16.24 3.82
C LYS A 223 6.14 -15.47 4.94
N ASP A 224 6.93 -14.79 5.79
CA ASP A 224 6.44 -14.00 6.91
C ASP A 224 7.47 -12.95 7.35
N VAL A 225 7.03 -11.99 8.16
CA VAL A 225 7.87 -10.89 8.63
C VAL A 225 8.99 -11.38 9.56
N GLU A 226 8.80 -12.47 10.32
CA GLU A 226 9.83 -13.00 11.22
C GLU A 226 11.04 -13.55 10.45
N ALA A 227 10.79 -14.26 9.35
CA ALA A 227 11.86 -14.71 8.46
C ALA A 227 12.64 -13.52 7.87
N ALA A 228 11.93 -12.45 7.46
CA ALA A 228 12.56 -11.24 6.94
C ALA A 228 13.37 -10.48 8.02
N VAL A 229 12.89 -10.42 9.27
CA VAL A 229 13.65 -9.86 10.42
C VAL A 229 14.96 -10.63 10.65
N ASN A 230 14.91 -11.96 10.57
CA ASN A 230 16.11 -12.78 10.72
C ASN A 230 17.10 -12.55 9.58
N ALA A 231 16.61 -12.44 8.34
CA ALA A 231 17.43 -12.10 7.17
C ALA A 231 18.08 -10.72 7.29
N LEU A 232 17.36 -9.71 7.84
CA LEU A 232 17.92 -8.38 8.10
C LEU A 232 19.07 -8.46 9.13
N LYS A 233 18.88 -9.20 10.24
CA LYS A 233 19.92 -9.39 11.25
C LYS A 233 21.17 -10.07 10.69
N GLN A 234 20.99 -11.00 9.77
CA GLN A 234 22.08 -11.74 9.11
C GLN A 234 22.72 -10.95 7.96
N GLY A 235 22.11 -9.85 7.53
CA GLY A 235 22.58 -9.02 6.40
C GLY A 235 22.30 -9.64 5.03
N GLU A 236 21.34 -10.56 4.95
CA GLU A 236 20.83 -11.13 3.70
C GLU A 236 19.88 -10.16 2.98
N VAL A 237 19.16 -9.31 3.74
CA VAL A 237 18.43 -8.15 3.24
C VAL A 237 18.92 -6.87 3.90
N ASP A 238 18.66 -5.74 3.25
CA ASP A 238 19.18 -4.43 3.66
C ASP A 238 18.08 -3.52 4.23
N VAL A 239 16.82 -3.74 3.88
CA VAL A 239 15.67 -2.97 4.38
C VAL A 239 14.40 -3.84 4.44
N ILE A 240 13.59 -3.58 5.46
CA ILE A 240 12.32 -4.26 5.72
C ILE A 240 11.27 -3.25 6.22
N ASN A 241 10.02 -3.48 5.89
CA ASN A 241 8.86 -2.74 6.40
C ASN A 241 7.83 -3.64 7.09
N ARG A 242 6.72 -3.05 7.53
CA ARG A 242 5.57 -3.74 8.15
C ARG A 242 5.94 -4.53 9.40
N LEU A 243 6.93 -4.04 10.15
CA LEU A 243 7.27 -4.60 11.44
C LEU A 243 6.10 -4.44 12.42
N THR A 244 5.83 -5.46 13.19
CA THR A 244 4.95 -5.31 14.37
C THR A 244 5.66 -4.48 15.45
N PRO A 245 4.92 -3.84 16.36
CA PRO A 245 5.51 -3.14 17.51
C PRO A 245 6.56 -3.98 18.26
N THR A 246 6.26 -5.25 18.51
CA THR A 246 7.17 -6.17 19.20
C THR A 246 8.47 -6.42 18.44
N GLN A 247 8.38 -6.63 17.12
CA GLN A 247 9.56 -6.82 16.27
C GLN A 247 10.40 -5.55 16.17
N PHE A 248 9.73 -4.39 16.02
CA PHE A 248 10.39 -3.09 15.99
C PHE A 248 11.16 -2.83 17.29
N ASP A 249 10.53 -3.06 18.44
CA ASP A 249 11.17 -2.92 19.74
C ASP A 249 12.34 -3.90 19.93
N ALA A 250 12.22 -5.13 19.46
CA ALA A 250 13.28 -6.14 19.53
C ALA A 250 14.51 -5.81 18.66
N LEU A 251 14.37 -4.91 17.68
CA LEU A 251 15.47 -4.42 16.87
C LEU A 251 16.15 -3.18 17.44
N LYS A 252 15.61 -2.53 18.48
CA LYS A 252 16.24 -1.37 19.14
C LYS A 252 17.62 -1.72 19.69
N GLY A 253 18.60 -0.91 19.32
CA GLY A 253 19.98 -1.09 19.81
C GLY A 253 20.72 -2.29 19.21
N GLN A 254 20.15 -2.98 18.22
CA GLN A 254 20.88 -4.02 17.49
C GLN A 254 21.99 -3.39 16.64
N PRO A 255 23.21 -3.97 16.65
CA PRO A 255 24.33 -3.45 15.87
C PRO A 255 23.99 -3.39 14.38
N ASN A 256 24.38 -2.30 13.73
CA ASN A 256 24.23 -2.10 12.27
C ASN A 256 22.76 -2.08 11.78
N ILE A 257 21.79 -1.91 12.69
CA ILE A 257 20.38 -1.76 12.33
C ILE A 257 19.90 -0.40 12.81
N GLU A 258 19.33 0.34 11.88
CA GLU A 258 18.65 1.62 12.13
C GLU A 258 17.15 1.45 11.93
N LEU A 259 16.37 2.10 12.78
CA LEU A 259 14.92 2.04 12.78
C LEU A 259 14.32 3.30 12.17
N ASN A 260 13.33 3.15 11.31
CA ASN A 260 12.51 4.23 10.80
C ASN A 260 11.07 4.06 11.28
N LYS A 261 10.61 4.99 12.12
CA LYS A 261 9.20 5.14 12.48
C LYS A 261 8.65 6.37 11.77
N ALA A 262 7.60 6.21 10.98
CA ALA A 262 7.01 7.27 10.21
C ALA A 262 5.49 7.26 10.35
N PRO A 263 4.78 8.40 10.19
CA PRO A 263 3.33 8.39 10.05
C PRO A 263 2.91 7.50 8.89
N GLY A 264 2.00 6.58 9.14
CA GLY A 264 1.48 5.68 8.12
C GLY A 264 0.36 6.31 7.30
N ARG A 265 0.00 5.64 6.23
CA ARG A 265 -1.06 6.09 5.31
C ARG A 265 -2.38 5.33 5.45
N ARG A 266 -2.50 4.50 6.47
CA ARG A 266 -3.70 3.70 6.75
C ARG A 266 -4.47 4.28 7.92
N TYR A 267 -5.80 4.33 7.79
CA TYR A 267 -6.68 4.44 8.94
C TYR A 267 -7.26 3.07 9.28
N ASN A 268 -7.47 2.80 10.56
CA ASN A 268 -8.18 1.64 11.05
C ASN A 268 -9.48 2.08 11.75
N ALA A 269 -10.53 1.33 11.53
CA ALA A 269 -11.86 1.68 11.99
C ALA A 269 -12.69 0.47 12.43
N LEU A 270 -13.59 0.71 13.35
CA LEU A 270 -14.76 -0.12 13.57
C LEU A 270 -15.84 0.36 12.60
N ASN A 271 -16.04 -0.35 11.51
CA ASN A 271 -17.09 -0.07 10.54
C ASN A 271 -18.45 -0.57 11.06
N ILE A 272 -19.46 0.26 10.91
CA ILE A 272 -20.83 -0.03 11.37
C ILE A 272 -21.71 -0.26 10.14
N ASN A 273 -22.30 -1.42 10.03
CA ASN A 273 -23.20 -1.73 8.93
C ASN A 273 -24.53 -0.98 9.10
N PHE A 274 -24.75 0.05 8.28
CA PHE A 274 -26.05 0.73 8.18
C PHE A 274 -27.11 -0.16 7.54
N GLY A 275 -26.68 -1.23 7.05
CA GLY A 275 -27.08 -2.30 6.29
C GLY A 275 -28.48 -2.44 5.96
N VAL A 276 -28.54 -2.99 4.81
CA VAL A 276 -29.64 -3.72 4.34
C VAL A 276 -30.21 -3.18 3.03
N GLU A 277 -29.53 -2.20 2.41
CA GLU A 277 -29.99 -1.68 1.12
C GLU A 277 -28.84 -1.61 0.12
N ASN A 278 -29.10 -2.12 -1.07
CA ASN A 278 -28.20 -2.02 -2.22
C ASN A 278 -28.36 -0.66 -2.95
N ALA A 279 -27.71 -0.51 -4.09
CA ALA A 279 -27.77 0.73 -4.89
C ALA A 279 -29.19 1.08 -5.37
N GLU A 280 -30.08 0.10 -5.53
CA GLU A 280 -31.47 0.26 -5.91
C GLU A 280 -32.43 0.40 -4.70
N ASN A 281 -31.89 0.60 -3.48
CA ASN A 281 -32.62 0.68 -2.22
C ASN A 281 -33.45 -0.59 -1.91
N LYS A 282 -32.97 -1.75 -2.34
CA LYS A 282 -33.56 -3.05 -2.01
C LYS A 282 -32.76 -3.72 -0.90
N PRO A 283 -33.41 -4.54 -0.05
CA PRO A 283 -32.71 -5.26 1.00
C PRO A 283 -31.56 -6.12 0.47
N ILE A 284 -30.40 -6.06 1.14
CA ILE A 284 -29.23 -6.91 0.89
C ILE A 284 -28.59 -7.28 2.22
N GLY A 285 -28.07 -8.53 2.30
CA GLY A 285 -27.41 -9.01 3.51
C GLY A 285 -28.36 -9.19 4.69
N ASN A 286 -27.76 -9.28 5.88
CA ASN A 286 -28.48 -9.56 7.11
C ASN A 286 -28.01 -8.71 8.31
N GLY A 287 -27.50 -7.49 8.04
CA GLY A 287 -27.10 -6.54 9.06
C GLY A 287 -28.23 -6.21 10.02
N ASN A 288 -27.90 -5.96 11.30
CA ASN A 288 -28.89 -5.70 12.32
C ASN A 288 -29.56 -4.32 12.12
N PRO A 289 -30.88 -4.25 11.93
CA PRO A 289 -31.58 -3.02 11.63
C PRO A 289 -31.51 -1.97 12.75
N VAL A 290 -31.15 -2.33 13.97
CA VAL A 290 -30.94 -1.40 15.08
C VAL A 290 -29.83 -0.39 14.78
N LEU A 291 -28.88 -0.75 13.93
CA LEU A 291 -27.78 0.12 13.53
C LEU A 291 -28.20 1.25 12.56
N LYS A 292 -29.44 1.25 12.07
CA LYS A 292 -30.02 2.41 11.39
C LYS A 292 -30.29 3.59 12.35
N ASP A 293 -30.47 3.32 13.64
CA ASP A 293 -30.66 4.38 14.65
C ASP A 293 -29.32 5.08 14.96
N LEU A 294 -29.22 6.37 14.59
CA LEU A 294 -28.03 7.18 14.85
C LEU A 294 -27.64 7.20 16.33
N ARG A 295 -28.62 7.18 17.25
CA ARG A 295 -28.36 7.22 18.70
C ARG A 295 -27.63 5.97 19.17
N VAL A 296 -27.95 4.82 18.60
CA VAL A 296 -27.24 3.55 18.87
C VAL A 296 -25.81 3.61 18.35
N ARG A 297 -25.61 4.08 17.11
CA ARG A 297 -24.26 4.22 16.54
C ARG A 297 -23.39 5.21 17.31
N GLN A 298 -23.97 6.34 17.72
CA GLN A 298 -23.27 7.33 18.54
C GLN A 298 -22.91 6.79 19.93
N ALA A 299 -23.77 6.00 20.56
CA ALA A 299 -23.48 5.34 21.83
C ALA A 299 -22.36 4.28 21.67
N ILE A 300 -22.39 3.49 20.60
CA ILE A 300 -21.27 2.59 20.24
C ILE A 300 -19.99 3.40 20.09
N ALA A 301 -19.99 4.45 19.28
CA ALA A 301 -18.80 5.26 19.03
C ALA A 301 -18.24 5.91 20.32
N GLN A 302 -19.11 6.31 21.25
CA GLN A 302 -18.71 6.87 22.54
C GLN A 302 -18.19 5.84 23.54
N SER A 303 -18.50 4.56 23.33
CA SER A 303 -18.03 3.47 24.18
C SER A 303 -16.68 2.89 23.75
N ILE A 304 -16.06 3.38 22.69
CA ILE A 304 -14.74 2.91 22.21
C ILE A 304 -13.62 3.75 22.83
N ASP A 305 -12.76 3.12 23.61
CA ASP A 305 -11.58 3.78 24.21
C ASP A 305 -10.40 3.78 23.24
N ILE A 306 -10.34 4.82 22.40
CA ILE A 306 -9.27 5.05 21.42
C ILE A 306 -7.90 5.07 22.10
N LYS A 307 -7.78 5.67 23.29
CA LYS A 307 -6.51 5.72 24.01
C LYS A 307 -6.01 4.32 24.36
N THR A 308 -6.88 3.47 24.86
CA THR A 308 -6.52 2.06 25.17
C THR A 308 -6.15 1.30 23.89
N ILE A 309 -6.80 1.56 22.76
CA ILE A 309 -6.43 0.94 21.48
C ILE A 309 -5.01 1.34 21.10
N VAL A 310 -4.69 2.62 21.06
CA VAL A 310 -3.35 3.13 20.72
C VAL A 310 -2.29 2.56 21.68
N ASP A 311 -2.54 2.61 22.98
CA ASP A 311 -1.53 2.21 23.97
C ASP A 311 -1.34 0.68 24.06
N LYS A 312 -2.43 -0.10 23.96
CA LYS A 312 -2.41 -1.53 24.30
C LYS A 312 -2.53 -2.45 23.09
N VAL A 313 -3.22 -2.03 22.04
CA VAL A 313 -3.34 -2.81 20.81
C VAL A 313 -2.21 -2.45 19.85
N ALA A 314 -2.04 -1.15 19.55
CA ALA A 314 -0.98 -0.64 18.69
C ALA A 314 0.36 -0.44 19.39
N GLY A 315 0.48 -0.69 20.71
CA GLY A 315 1.74 -0.59 21.46
C GLY A 315 2.36 0.81 21.49
N GLY A 316 1.56 1.87 21.26
CA GLY A 316 2.03 3.25 21.14
C GLY A 316 2.59 3.60 19.77
N TYR A 317 2.41 2.72 18.77
CA TYR A 317 2.85 2.93 17.39
C TYR A 317 1.66 3.23 16.46
N ALA A 318 0.82 4.15 16.90
CA ALA A 318 -0.27 4.72 16.12
C ALA A 318 -0.65 6.10 16.68
N GLN A 319 -1.33 6.90 15.88
CA GLN A 319 -1.94 8.16 16.31
C GLN A 319 -3.44 7.95 16.53
N PRO A 320 -4.07 8.64 17.48
CA PRO A 320 -5.52 8.58 17.68
C PRO A 320 -6.27 8.95 16.41
N GLY A 321 -7.33 8.21 16.09
CA GLY A 321 -8.11 8.42 14.89
C GLY A 321 -9.17 9.52 15.01
N GLY A 322 -9.55 10.08 13.89
CA GLY A 322 -10.61 11.08 13.73
C GLY A 322 -11.36 10.89 12.43
N GLY A 323 -10.87 11.47 11.34
CA GLY A 323 -11.40 11.30 9.99
C GLY A 323 -10.80 10.09 9.24
N VAL A 324 -11.33 9.81 8.05
CA VAL A 324 -10.86 8.67 7.20
C VAL A 324 -9.61 8.98 6.40
N ILE A 325 -9.03 10.17 6.52
CA ILE A 325 -7.81 10.56 5.83
C ILE A 325 -6.71 10.79 6.86
N PRO A 326 -5.61 9.99 6.86
CA PRO A 326 -4.54 10.08 7.83
C PRO A 326 -3.79 11.43 7.81
N PRO A 327 -3.14 11.82 8.94
CA PRO A 327 -2.39 13.08 9.07
C PRO A 327 -1.24 13.26 8.07
N ILE A 328 -0.68 12.19 7.52
CA ILE A 328 0.33 12.25 6.47
C ILE A 328 -0.13 13.07 5.25
N TYR A 329 -1.44 13.12 4.98
CA TYR A 329 -2.07 13.94 3.94
C TYR A 329 -2.69 15.21 4.54
N SER A 330 -1.86 16.04 5.15
CA SER A 330 -2.24 17.17 6.00
C SER A 330 -3.20 18.18 5.35
N ALA A 331 -3.13 18.36 4.03
CA ALA A 331 -4.04 19.22 3.28
C ALA A 331 -5.50 18.77 3.43
N TYR A 332 -5.74 17.46 3.41
CA TYR A 332 -7.06 16.83 3.42
C TYR A 332 -7.46 16.24 4.77
N HIS A 333 -6.49 16.00 5.65
CA HIS A 333 -6.76 15.48 6.99
C HIS A 333 -7.72 16.38 7.78
N TRP A 334 -8.62 15.74 8.51
CA TRP A 334 -9.57 16.40 9.39
C TRP A 334 -9.68 15.69 10.73
N ASP A 335 -9.62 16.45 11.80
CA ASP A 335 -9.95 16.03 13.15
C ASP A 335 -11.11 16.86 13.70
N PRO A 336 -11.95 16.28 14.59
CA PRO A 336 -12.97 17.03 15.28
C PRO A 336 -12.35 18.12 16.15
N ALA A 337 -13.02 19.27 16.25
CA ALA A 337 -12.59 20.31 17.18
C ALA A 337 -12.56 19.76 18.62
N PRO A 338 -11.69 20.27 19.50
CA PRO A 338 -11.53 19.73 20.86
C PRO A 338 -12.83 19.62 21.68
N GLY A 339 -13.82 20.47 21.42
CA GLY A 339 -15.15 20.42 22.05
C GLY A 339 -16.13 19.45 21.38
N GLU A 340 -15.83 18.98 20.16
CA GLU A 340 -16.67 18.09 19.36
C GLU A 340 -16.11 16.66 19.32
N ALA A 341 -14.86 16.48 19.76
CA ALA A 341 -14.23 15.18 19.82
C ALA A 341 -14.99 14.25 20.77
N ARG A 342 -15.30 13.04 20.28
CA ARG A 342 -15.91 11.99 21.11
C ARG A 342 -14.96 11.63 22.25
N LYS A 343 -15.51 11.63 23.45
CA LYS A 343 -14.79 11.16 24.64
C LYS A 343 -15.30 9.77 24.98
N PHE A 344 -14.40 8.88 25.35
CA PHE A 344 -14.77 7.61 25.93
C PHE A 344 -15.57 7.86 27.22
N ASP A 345 -16.84 7.51 27.22
CA ASP A 345 -17.74 7.73 28.37
C ASP A 345 -18.89 6.71 28.34
N LEU A 346 -18.70 5.62 29.07
CA LEU A 346 -19.68 4.54 29.19
C LEU A 346 -20.94 4.99 29.91
N ALA A 347 -20.85 5.96 30.85
CA ALA A 347 -22.01 6.47 31.56
C ALA A 347 -22.89 7.30 30.63
N ALA A 348 -22.30 8.19 29.84
CA ALA A 348 -23.03 8.97 28.85
C ALA A 348 -23.63 8.09 27.74
N ALA A 349 -22.90 7.07 27.26
CA ALA A 349 -23.40 6.12 26.27
C ALA A 349 -24.62 5.34 26.83
N ASN A 350 -24.57 4.87 28.07
CA ASN A 350 -25.71 4.23 28.74
C ASN A 350 -26.90 5.18 28.85
N ALA A 351 -26.70 6.41 29.34
CA ALA A 351 -27.77 7.40 29.46
C ALA A 351 -28.42 7.73 28.10
N ALA A 352 -27.62 7.84 27.05
CA ALA A 352 -28.12 8.07 25.69
C ALA A 352 -29.01 6.92 25.18
N LEU A 353 -28.61 5.67 25.43
CA LEU A 353 -29.42 4.49 25.07
C LEU A 353 -30.71 4.39 25.92
N ASP A 354 -30.65 4.74 27.21
CA ASP A 354 -31.86 4.81 28.07
C ASP A 354 -32.84 5.86 27.54
N ALA A 355 -32.36 7.06 27.22
CA ALA A 355 -33.16 8.13 26.66
C ALA A 355 -33.71 7.80 25.26
N ALA A 356 -33.01 6.96 24.51
CA ALA A 356 -33.44 6.50 23.20
C ALA A 356 -34.47 5.36 23.25
N GLY A 357 -34.81 4.85 24.44
CA GLY A 357 -35.82 3.80 24.61
C GLY A 357 -35.29 2.38 24.46
N TYR A 358 -34.03 2.15 24.80
CA TYR A 358 -33.37 0.85 24.82
C TYR A 358 -33.12 0.39 26.28
N PRO A 359 -34.15 -0.07 27.01
CA PRO A 359 -34.02 -0.46 28.42
C PRO A 359 -33.12 -1.69 28.58
N LYS A 360 -32.36 -1.76 29.70
CA LYS A 360 -31.62 -2.95 30.11
C LYS A 360 -32.55 -4.02 30.67
N GLY A 361 -32.37 -5.27 30.22
CA GLY A 361 -32.98 -6.45 30.79
C GLY A 361 -32.35 -6.85 32.13
N GLN A 362 -32.88 -7.91 32.78
CA GLN A 362 -32.33 -8.43 34.04
C GLN A 362 -30.90 -8.95 33.92
N ASP A 363 -30.52 -9.38 32.73
CA ASP A 363 -29.16 -9.85 32.39
C ASP A 363 -28.21 -8.73 31.94
N GLY A 364 -28.66 -7.47 32.04
CA GLY A 364 -27.88 -6.31 31.66
C GLY A 364 -27.89 -5.99 30.16
N ILE A 365 -28.41 -6.88 29.31
CA ILE A 365 -28.51 -6.63 27.86
C ILE A 365 -29.77 -5.85 27.52
N ARG A 366 -29.63 -4.87 26.63
CA ARG A 366 -30.71 -3.98 26.22
C ARG A 366 -31.68 -4.64 25.23
N THR A 367 -32.86 -4.10 25.20
CA THR A 367 -33.92 -4.50 24.27
C THR A 367 -34.28 -3.31 23.39
N ALA A 368 -34.37 -3.54 22.07
CA ALA A 368 -34.79 -2.52 21.11
C ALA A 368 -36.30 -2.22 21.26
N PRO A 369 -36.76 -1.03 20.87
CA PRO A 369 -38.18 -0.79 20.65
C PRO A 369 -38.74 -1.86 19.71
N GLY A 370 -39.69 -2.70 20.21
CA GLY A 370 -40.19 -3.88 19.48
C GLY A 370 -39.74 -5.22 20.05
N GLY A 371 -38.93 -5.23 21.12
CA GLY A 371 -38.65 -6.41 21.95
C GLY A 371 -37.42 -7.22 21.55
N ALA A 372 -36.72 -6.89 20.45
CA ALA A 372 -35.51 -7.59 20.05
C ALA A 372 -34.34 -7.25 20.97
N ARG A 373 -33.57 -8.28 21.41
CA ARG A 373 -32.33 -8.05 22.18
C ARG A 373 -31.28 -7.36 21.32
N LEU A 374 -30.47 -6.48 21.95
CA LEU A 374 -29.33 -5.87 21.31
C LEU A 374 -28.16 -6.87 21.29
N GLU A 375 -28.14 -7.67 20.26
CA GLU A 375 -27.07 -8.64 19.99
C GLU A 375 -26.47 -8.33 18.62
N LEU A 376 -25.15 -8.06 18.57
CA LEU A 376 -24.43 -7.68 17.37
C LEU A 376 -23.31 -8.68 17.10
N ARG A 377 -23.04 -8.92 15.81
CA ARG A 377 -21.88 -9.69 15.35
C ARG A 377 -20.72 -8.74 15.11
N LEU A 378 -19.55 -9.10 15.61
CA LEU A 378 -18.29 -8.41 15.36
C LEU A 378 -17.39 -9.30 14.50
N THR A 379 -17.11 -8.89 13.29
CA THR A 379 -16.18 -9.60 12.40
C THR A 379 -14.84 -8.87 12.29
N GLY A 380 -13.80 -9.58 11.88
CA GLY A 380 -12.42 -9.10 11.72
C GLY A 380 -11.51 -10.24 11.32
N HIS A 381 -10.19 -10.01 11.23
CA HIS A 381 -9.23 -11.01 10.77
C HIS A 381 -8.84 -12.01 11.88
N ALA A 382 -9.03 -13.28 11.62
CA ALA A 382 -8.67 -14.36 12.56
C ALA A 382 -7.15 -14.56 12.69
N ASN A 383 -6.38 -14.21 11.67
CA ASN A 383 -4.93 -14.39 11.60
C ASN A 383 -4.12 -13.17 12.08
N ARG A 384 -4.78 -12.10 12.56
CA ARG A 384 -4.14 -10.88 13.04
C ARG A 384 -4.29 -10.73 14.54
N ALA A 385 -3.20 -10.83 15.29
CA ALA A 385 -3.21 -10.68 16.75
C ALA A 385 -3.77 -9.32 17.24
N PRO A 386 -3.52 -8.17 16.58
CA PRO A 386 -4.17 -6.91 16.94
C PRO A 386 -5.69 -6.98 16.86
N ASP A 387 -6.26 -7.57 15.79
CA ASP A 387 -7.71 -7.68 15.62
C ASP A 387 -8.35 -8.56 16.70
N GLN A 388 -7.70 -9.69 17.04
CA GLN A 388 -8.16 -10.58 18.11
C GLN A 388 -8.21 -9.84 19.47
N ARG A 389 -7.18 -9.07 19.77
CA ARG A 389 -7.10 -8.27 21.01
C ARG A 389 -8.14 -7.15 21.01
N LEU A 390 -8.27 -6.45 19.89
CA LEU A 390 -9.24 -5.38 19.73
C LEU A 390 -10.68 -5.90 19.86
N ALA A 391 -11.00 -7.05 19.28
CA ALA A 391 -12.32 -7.68 19.39
C ALA A 391 -12.69 -7.97 20.87
N GLN A 392 -11.73 -8.36 21.70
CA GLN A 392 -11.96 -8.56 23.13
C GLN A 392 -12.32 -7.24 23.85
N TYR A 393 -11.57 -6.16 23.57
CA TYR A 393 -11.85 -4.83 24.15
C TYR A 393 -13.23 -4.34 23.71
N ILE A 394 -13.52 -4.36 22.42
CA ILE A 394 -14.81 -3.91 21.88
C ILE A 394 -15.96 -4.70 22.49
N THR A 395 -15.83 -6.03 22.61
CA THR A 395 -16.85 -6.88 23.23
C THR A 395 -17.11 -6.45 24.68
N GLY A 396 -16.07 -6.17 25.45
CA GLY A 396 -16.19 -5.72 26.85
C GLY A 396 -16.90 -4.36 26.93
N TRP A 397 -16.45 -3.37 26.17
CA TRP A 397 -17.04 -2.02 26.19
C TRP A 397 -18.51 -2.01 25.73
N LEU A 398 -18.86 -2.77 24.71
CA LEU A 398 -20.23 -2.86 24.24
C LEU A 398 -21.12 -3.60 25.24
N HIS A 399 -20.61 -4.63 25.92
CA HIS A 399 -21.32 -5.30 27.01
C HIS A 399 -21.62 -4.32 28.17
N ASP A 400 -20.69 -3.45 28.52
CA ASP A 400 -20.85 -2.45 29.60
C ASP A 400 -21.98 -1.43 29.30
N ILE A 401 -22.24 -1.19 28.02
CA ILE A 401 -23.38 -0.35 27.58
C ILE A 401 -24.64 -1.17 27.26
N GLY A 402 -24.63 -2.50 27.53
CA GLY A 402 -25.78 -3.39 27.38
C GLY A 402 -25.99 -3.95 25.98
N ILE A 403 -24.95 -4.05 25.20
CA ILE A 403 -24.95 -4.68 23.87
C ILE A 403 -24.18 -6.01 23.94
N SER A 404 -24.84 -7.13 23.65
CA SER A 404 -24.18 -8.44 23.51
C SER A 404 -23.44 -8.50 22.18
N VAL A 405 -22.21 -9.05 22.19
CA VAL A 405 -21.39 -9.17 20.99
C VAL A 405 -20.97 -10.61 20.75
N LYS A 406 -21.29 -11.12 19.58
CA LYS A 406 -20.78 -12.39 19.08
C LYS A 406 -19.57 -12.12 18.19
N GLN A 407 -18.38 -12.55 18.64
CA GLN A 407 -17.18 -12.46 17.82
C GLN A 407 -17.18 -13.53 16.73
N GLU A 408 -16.92 -13.11 15.49
CA GLU A 408 -16.88 -13.96 14.30
C GLU A 408 -15.64 -13.58 13.47
N LEU A 409 -14.43 -13.79 14.05
CA LEU A 409 -13.18 -13.54 13.34
C LEU A 409 -12.96 -14.61 12.28
N VAL A 410 -12.60 -14.20 11.06
CA VAL A 410 -12.55 -15.06 9.88
C VAL A 410 -11.29 -14.81 9.04
N SER A 411 -11.09 -15.57 7.96
CA SER A 411 -10.02 -15.32 6.99
C SER A 411 -10.23 -13.99 6.24
N ASP A 412 -9.18 -13.48 5.63
CA ASP A 412 -9.22 -12.22 4.86
C ASP A 412 -10.27 -12.30 3.73
N ASP A 413 -10.31 -13.43 3.00
CA ASP A 413 -11.27 -13.63 1.90
C ASP A 413 -12.72 -13.67 2.41
N GLU A 414 -12.97 -14.42 3.49
CA GLU A 414 -14.31 -14.51 4.07
C GLU A 414 -14.76 -13.17 4.68
N LEU A 415 -13.84 -12.38 5.24
CA LEU A 415 -14.14 -11.03 5.72
C LEU A 415 -14.61 -10.14 4.57
N ASN A 416 -13.90 -10.15 3.45
CA ASN A 416 -14.26 -9.41 2.25
C ASN A 416 -15.63 -9.85 1.70
N ASP A 417 -15.87 -11.15 1.62
CA ASP A 417 -17.16 -11.70 1.17
C ASP A 417 -18.31 -11.27 2.07
N ARG A 418 -18.13 -11.31 3.39
CA ARG A 418 -19.15 -10.89 4.36
C ARG A 418 -19.42 -9.39 4.29
N THR A 419 -18.39 -8.56 4.20
CA THR A 419 -18.54 -7.10 4.14
C THR A 419 -19.21 -6.69 2.84
N ASN A 420 -18.80 -7.24 1.69
CA ASN A 420 -19.41 -6.97 0.40
C ASN A 420 -20.88 -7.41 0.32
N ALA A 421 -21.22 -8.53 0.94
CA ALA A 421 -22.59 -9.05 0.96
C ALA A 421 -23.47 -8.40 2.04
N GLY A 422 -22.95 -7.59 2.95
CA GLY A 422 -23.68 -7.02 4.08
C GLY A 422 -24.02 -8.01 5.18
N ASN A 423 -23.28 -9.13 5.28
CA ASN A 423 -23.54 -10.22 6.23
C ASN A 423 -22.77 -10.06 7.55
N TYR A 424 -22.82 -8.89 8.15
CA TYR A 424 -22.16 -8.53 9.41
C TYR A 424 -22.91 -7.37 10.07
N ASP A 425 -22.55 -7.02 11.32
CA ASP A 425 -23.09 -5.85 12.02
C ASP A 425 -21.98 -4.82 12.30
N LEU A 426 -20.86 -5.27 12.85
CA LEU A 426 -19.65 -4.49 13.11
C LEU A 426 -18.45 -5.18 12.47
N ALA A 427 -17.53 -4.43 11.85
CA ALA A 427 -16.33 -5.00 11.25
C ALA A 427 -15.08 -4.21 11.65
N ILE A 428 -14.04 -4.92 12.11
CA ILE A 428 -12.69 -4.38 12.27
C ILE A 428 -12.06 -4.36 10.88
N SER A 429 -11.83 -3.17 10.32
CA SER A 429 -11.30 -2.97 8.97
C SER A 429 -10.53 -1.65 8.87
N GLY A 430 -10.08 -1.28 7.68
CA GLY A 430 -9.42 -0.02 7.42
C GLY A 430 -8.77 0.00 6.04
N TYR A 431 -8.40 1.19 5.57
CA TYR A 431 -7.85 1.37 4.24
C TYR A 431 -6.55 2.17 4.24
N ALA A 432 -5.62 1.77 3.41
CA ALA A 432 -4.48 2.60 3.06
C ALA A 432 -4.94 3.68 2.05
N ASN A 433 -4.66 4.93 2.37
CA ASN A 433 -5.04 6.06 1.54
C ASN A 433 -3.96 6.35 0.49
N ASN A 434 -4.40 6.86 -0.65
CA ASN A 434 -3.53 7.51 -1.63
C ASN A 434 -3.51 9.03 -1.39
N PRO A 435 -2.54 9.74 -1.98
CA PRO A 435 -2.46 11.19 -1.83
C PRO A 435 -3.71 11.94 -2.31
N ASP A 436 -4.40 11.43 -3.33
CA ASP A 436 -5.73 11.96 -3.71
C ASP A 436 -6.81 11.33 -2.83
N PRO A 437 -7.67 12.13 -2.17
CA PRO A 437 -8.68 11.64 -1.24
C PRO A 437 -9.89 10.97 -1.90
N ASP A 438 -10.00 11.03 -3.23
CA ASP A 438 -11.20 10.64 -3.97
C ASP A 438 -11.63 9.20 -3.66
N TYR A 439 -10.69 8.25 -3.77
CA TYR A 439 -11.00 6.83 -3.51
C TYR A 439 -11.57 6.61 -2.10
N SER A 440 -10.90 7.16 -1.08
CA SER A 440 -11.30 6.97 0.32
C SER A 440 -12.67 7.58 0.63
N LEU A 441 -13.01 8.68 -0.03
CA LEU A 441 -14.32 9.32 0.13
C LEU A 441 -15.40 8.59 -0.70
N ALA A 442 -15.06 8.07 -1.88
CA ALA A 442 -15.98 7.34 -2.75
C ALA A 442 -16.60 6.13 -2.05
N LEU A 443 -15.85 5.43 -1.18
CA LEU A 443 -16.31 4.26 -0.41
C LEU A 443 -17.57 4.52 0.44
N HIS A 444 -17.87 5.78 0.73
CA HIS A 444 -18.98 6.17 1.59
C HIS A 444 -20.14 6.85 0.84
N THR A 445 -20.11 6.86 -0.49
CA THR A 445 -21.22 7.40 -1.31
C THR A 445 -22.36 6.39 -1.45
N CYS A 446 -23.56 6.89 -1.77
CA CYS A 446 -24.67 6.01 -2.13
C CYS A 446 -24.34 5.11 -3.33
N ALA A 447 -23.55 5.63 -4.29
CA ALA A 447 -23.11 4.89 -5.47
C ALA A 447 -22.10 3.75 -5.17
N ALA A 448 -21.46 3.78 -3.99
CA ALA A 448 -20.54 2.72 -3.57
C ALA A 448 -21.27 1.45 -3.11
N ARG A 449 -22.57 1.50 -2.87
CA ARG A 449 -23.34 0.32 -2.51
C ARG A 449 -23.43 -0.65 -3.70
N PRO A 450 -23.33 -1.97 -3.47
CA PRO A 450 -23.43 -2.96 -4.55
C PRO A 450 -24.82 -2.97 -5.19
N ASN A 451 -24.91 -3.49 -6.40
CA ASN A 451 -26.18 -3.75 -7.07
C ASN A 451 -26.93 -4.96 -6.46
N ALA A 452 -28.06 -5.36 -7.07
CA ALA A 452 -28.88 -6.47 -6.58
C ALA A 452 -28.17 -7.82 -6.55
N GLU A 453 -27.14 -8.01 -7.39
CA GLU A 453 -26.29 -9.22 -7.43
C GLU A 453 -25.10 -9.14 -6.46
N GLY A 454 -24.98 -8.09 -5.64
CA GLY A 454 -23.85 -7.90 -4.73
C GLY A 454 -22.56 -7.48 -5.45
N LYS A 455 -22.65 -6.87 -6.64
CA LYS A 455 -21.49 -6.50 -7.48
C LYS A 455 -21.46 -5.00 -7.75
N GLY A 456 -20.31 -4.52 -8.17
CA GLY A 456 -20.13 -3.20 -8.78
C GLY A 456 -19.80 -2.06 -7.82
N GLY A 457 -20.10 -2.15 -6.56
CA GLY A 457 -19.73 -1.17 -5.55
C GLY A 457 -18.76 -1.74 -4.52
N THR A 458 -18.01 -0.87 -3.86
CA THR A 458 -17.16 -1.23 -2.73
C THR A 458 -17.53 -0.31 -1.58
N THR A 459 -18.18 -0.87 -0.56
CA THR A 459 -18.53 -0.15 0.66
C THR A 459 -18.48 -1.11 1.85
N ASP A 460 -17.95 -0.62 2.98
CA ASP A 460 -17.92 -1.41 4.22
C ASP A 460 -19.06 -1.05 5.17
N THR A 461 -19.91 -0.10 4.84
CA THR A 461 -20.90 0.41 5.80
C THR A 461 -22.32 0.47 5.25
N PHE A 462 -22.50 0.35 3.96
CA PHE A 462 -23.78 0.57 3.26
C PHE A 462 -24.40 1.94 3.56
N PHE A 463 -23.57 2.88 4.00
CA PHE A 463 -23.98 4.26 4.23
C PHE A 463 -24.47 4.91 2.92
N CYS A 464 -25.54 5.71 3.04
CA CYS A 464 -26.03 6.53 1.94
C CYS A 464 -26.67 7.77 2.52
N ASP A 465 -26.10 8.92 2.21
CA ASP A 465 -26.59 10.22 2.69
C ASP A 465 -26.44 11.25 1.56
N PRO A 466 -27.56 11.80 1.05
CA PRO A 466 -27.53 12.81 -0.01
C PRO A 466 -26.70 14.07 0.32
N GLN A 467 -26.57 14.43 1.60
CA GLN A 467 -25.72 15.55 2.01
C GLN A 467 -24.24 15.21 1.88
N TYR A 468 -23.87 13.98 2.20
CA TYR A 468 -22.52 13.49 1.97
C TYR A 468 -22.20 13.42 0.47
N ASP A 469 -23.09 12.84 -0.33
CA ASP A 469 -22.93 12.74 -1.78
C ASP A 469 -22.79 14.13 -2.43
N ALA A 470 -23.50 15.13 -1.95
CA ALA A 470 -23.35 16.50 -2.42
C ALA A 470 -21.97 17.11 -2.08
N LEU A 471 -21.39 16.80 -0.91
CA LEU A 471 -20.03 17.23 -0.55
C LEU A 471 -18.98 16.48 -1.37
N TYR A 472 -19.17 15.17 -1.56
CA TYR A 472 -18.32 14.35 -2.42
C TYR A 472 -18.32 14.87 -3.87
N ALA A 473 -19.48 15.15 -4.45
CA ALA A 473 -19.58 15.71 -5.79
C ALA A 473 -18.89 17.08 -5.91
N LYS A 474 -19.02 17.95 -4.90
CA LYS A 474 -18.35 19.25 -4.86
C LYS A 474 -16.83 19.11 -4.84
N GLN A 475 -16.27 18.23 -3.98
CA GLN A 475 -14.82 18.03 -3.93
C GLN A 475 -14.29 17.50 -5.26
N LEU A 476 -15.02 16.58 -5.90
CA LEU A 476 -14.60 15.99 -7.17
C LEU A 476 -14.62 17.00 -8.33
N ALA A 477 -15.57 17.94 -8.30
CA ALA A 477 -15.71 19.01 -9.29
C ALA A 477 -14.81 20.24 -9.01
N GLU A 478 -14.11 20.29 -7.87
CA GLU A 478 -13.29 21.46 -7.50
C GLU A 478 -11.81 21.24 -7.86
N THR A 479 -11.25 22.17 -8.62
CA THR A 479 -9.85 22.14 -9.06
C THR A 479 -8.94 23.08 -8.27
N ASP A 480 -9.49 24.03 -7.47
CA ASP A 480 -8.70 24.76 -6.50
C ASP A 480 -8.39 23.87 -5.30
N PRO A 481 -7.11 23.61 -4.98
CA PRO A 481 -6.75 22.66 -3.91
C PRO A 481 -7.25 23.09 -2.53
N GLY A 482 -7.28 24.39 -2.23
CA GLY A 482 -7.71 24.89 -0.92
C GLY A 482 -9.22 24.76 -0.73
N VAL A 483 -10.00 25.11 -1.74
CA VAL A 483 -11.46 24.97 -1.73
C VAL A 483 -11.84 23.50 -1.71
N ARG A 484 -11.17 22.66 -2.50
CA ARG A 484 -11.35 21.21 -2.50
C ARG A 484 -11.12 20.61 -1.11
N ALA A 485 -10.01 21.00 -0.46
CA ALA A 485 -9.69 20.54 0.89
C ALA A 485 -10.81 20.91 1.89
N GLY A 486 -11.45 22.04 1.72
CA GLY A 486 -12.61 22.44 2.53
C GLY A 486 -13.78 21.46 2.39
N TYR A 487 -14.12 21.04 1.17
CA TYR A 487 -15.19 20.04 0.93
C TYR A 487 -14.82 18.65 1.46
N VAL A 488 -13.56 18.24 1.28
CA VAL A 488 -13.03 16.97 1.79
C VAL A 488 -13.15 16.90 3.32
N LYS A 489 -12.80 17.99 4.03
CA LYS A 489 -12.91 18.08 5.49
C LYS A 489 -14.38 18.06 5.94
N GLN A 490 -15.27 18.76 5.24
CA GLN A 490 -16.72 18.73 5.52
C GLN A 490 -17.31 17.33 5.33
N ALA A 491 -16.86 16.59 4.29
CA ALA A 491 -17.30 15.22 4.05
C ALA A 491 -16.89 14.31 5.22
N GLN A 492 -15.64 14.39 5.70
CA GLN A 492 -15.18 13.63 6.88
C GLN A 492 -15.94 14.00 8.15
N ALA A 493 -16.18 15.28 8.40
CA ALA A 493 -17.00 15.75 9.52
C ALA A 493 -18.42 15.17 9.47
N ARG A 494 -18.99 15.03 8.25
CA ARG A 494 -20.29 14.39 8.07
C ARG A 494 -20.26 12.90 8.43
N LEU A 495 -19.26 12.13 7.95
CA LEU A 495 -19.08 10.73 8.34
C LEU A 495 -18.97 10.57 9.85
N TYR A 496 -18.15 11.42 10.48
CA TYR A 496 -17.97 11.42 11.91
C TYR A 496 -19.29 11.68 12.64
N SER A 497 -20.02 12.76 12.29
CA SER A 497 -21.29 13.12 12.95
C SER A 497 -22.36 12.03 12.81
N GLN A 498 -22.37 11.29 11.71
CA GLN A 498 -23.28 10.18 11.45
C GLN A 498 -22.84 8.87 12.10
N ALA A 499 -21.66 8.84 12.74
CA ALA A 499 -21.04 7.62 13.28
C ALA A 499 -21.06 6.45 12.27
N VAL A 500 -20.60 6.74 11.04
CA VAL A 500 -20.54 5.76 9.95
C VAL A 500 -19.53 4.68 10.29
N ASN A 501 -18.41 5.12 10.82
CA ASN A 501 -17.36 4.31 11.40
C ASN A 501 -16.78 5.00 12.64
N VAL A 502 -16.03 4.24 13.40
CA VAL A 502 -15.21 4.78 14.49
C VAL A 502 -13.77 4.58 14.06
N VAL A 503 -13.18 5.58 13.39
CA VAL A 503 -11.74 5.59 13.12
C VAL A 503 -11.03 5.66 14.47
N TYR A 504 -10.32 4.60 14.85
CA TYR A 504 -9.71 4.53 16.16
C TYR A 504 -8.22 4.83 16.13
N ASP A 505 -7.53 4.56 15.03
CA ASP A 505 -6.13 4.94 14.89
C ASP A 505 -5.67 5.12 13.45
N TYR A 506 -4.46 5.69 13.32
CA TYR A 506 -3.64 5.73 12.12
C TYR A 506 -2.33 5.02 12.43
N ASP A 507 -2.06 3.90 11.76
CA ASP A 507 -0.84 3.13 11.97
C ASP A 507 0.43 3.97 11.71
N ASP A 508 1.46 3.77 12.52
CA ASP A 508 2.81 4.17 12.13
C ASP A 508 3.42 3.12 11.18
N ALA A 509 4.12 3.58 10.16
CA ALA A 509 4.96 2.72 9.33
C ALA A 509 6.24 2.38 10.13
N LEU A 510 6.41 1.10 10.43
CA LEU A 510 7.55 0.59 11.20
C LEU A 510 8.50 -0.16 10.26
N GLU A 511 9.69 0.41 10.06
CA GLU A 511 10.68 -0.04 9.10
C GLU A 511 12.06 -0.14 9.77
N ALA A 512 12.94 -0.99 9.22
CA ALA A 512 14.30 -1.12 9.68
C ALA A 512 15.26 -1.35 8.50
N TYR A 513 16.49 -0.85 8.61
CA TYR A 513 17.49 -1.03 7.58
C TYR A 513 18.92 -1.22 8.14
N ARG A 514 19.80 -1.75 7.30
CA ARG A 514 21.23 -1.94 7.60
C ARG A 514 21.99 -0.64 7.44
N SER A 515 22.36 -0.01 8.58
CA SER A 515 23.11 1.25 8.60
C SER A 515 24.59 1.09 8.24
N ASP A 516 25.15 -0.11 8.34
CA ASP A 516 26.48 -0.43 7.86
C ASP A 516 26.58 -0.52 6.32
N LYS A 517 25.43 -0.66 5.64
CA LYS A 517 25.34 -0.78 4.18
C LYS A 517 24.74 0.46 3.51
N PHE A 518 23.83 1.14 4.18
CA PHE A 518 23.14 2.31 3.65
C PHE A 518 23.13 3.44 4.69
N SER A 519 23.60 4.62 4.28
CA SER A 519 23.65 5.81 5.13
C SER A 519 22.32 6.55 5.18
N SER A 520 21.48 6.46 4.13
CA SER A 520 20.15 7.07 4.08
C SER A 520 19.30 6.51 2.95
N PHE A 521 18.01 6.82 3.03
CA PHE A 521 16.99 6.51 2.03
C PHE A 521 16.16 7.74 1.70
N GLY A 522 15.51 7.74 0.54
CA GLY A 522 14.46 8.70 0.25
C GLY A 522 13.24 8.43 1.12
N LYS A 523 12.73 9.46 1.79
CA LYS A 523 11.52 9.34 2.61
C LYS A 523 10.37 10.11 1.96
N GLN A 524 9.13 9.65 2.19
CA GLN A 524 7.94 10.35 1.73
C GLN A 524 6.86 10.34 2.82
N PRO A 525 6.37 11.53 3.26
CA PRO A 525 6.95 12.85 2.98
C PRO A 525 8.31 13.05 3.69
N GLN A 526 9.18 13.87 3.11
CA GLN A 526 10.44 14.22 3.79
C GLN A 526 10.21 15.23 4.92
N PRO A 527 11.06 15.21 5.99
CA PRO A 527 12.16 14.26 6.27
C PRO A 527 11.75 13.02 7.07
N GLU A 528 10.50 12.94 7.58
CA GLU A 528 10.09 11.98 8.61
C GLU A 528 9.19 10.84 8.05
N GLY A 529 9.02 10.77 6.72
CA GLY A 529 8.16 9.79 6.10
C GLY A 529 8.74 8.37 6.04
N SER A 530 7.95 7.47 5.45
CA SER A 530 8.33 6.07 5.26
C SER A 530 9.36 5.90 4.14
N ILE A 531 10.12 4.81 4.21
CA ILE A 531 11.09 4.39 3.19
C ILE A 531 10.40 3.55 2.11
N LEU A 532 9.65 2.54 2.50
CA LEU A 532 9.05 1.58 1.58
C LEU A 532 7.52 1.75 1.43
N GLU A 533 6.82 2.22 2.47
CA GLU A 533 5.37 2.38 2.43
C GLU A 533 4.94 3.70 1.76
N GLN A 534 5.44 3.92 0.56
CA GLN A 534 5.21 5.10 -0.26
C GLN A 534 4.23 4.82 -1.41
N THR A 535 3.74 5.89 -2.01
CA THR A 535 2.97 5.85 -3.26
C THR A 535 3.83 6.21 -4.48
N ALA A 536 5.15 6.15 -4.34
CA ALA A 536 6.16 6.46 -5.34
C ALA A 536 7.39 5.54 -5.17
N TYR A 537 8.50 5.87 -5.82
CA TYR A 537 9.77 5.11 -5.79
C TYR A 537 10.88 5.77 -4.96
N TRP A 538 10.57 6.85 -4.23
CA TRP A 538 11.61 7.70 -3.61
C TRP A 538 12.52 6.95 -2.64
N GLY A 539 11.99 5.94 -1.92
CA GLY A 539 12.74 5.15 -0.96
C GLY A 539 13.95 4.47 -1.60
N VAL A 540 13.69 3.65 -2.60
CA VAL A 540 14.75 2.89 -3.28
C VAL A 540 15.57 3.76 -4.23
N TYR A 541 14.96 4.74 -4.89
CA TYR A 541 15.65 5.68 -5.76
C TYR A 541 16.64 6.58 -4.98
N GLY A 542 16.24 7.03 -3.80
CA GLY A 542 17.05 7.87 -2.91
C GLY A 542 17.98 7.09 -1.97
N ALA A 543 18.09 5.77 -2.12
CA ALA A 543 18.99 4.96 -1.30
C ALA A 543 20.45 5.35 -1.53
N VAL A 544 21.18 5.64 -0.45
CA VAL A 544 22.58 6.04 -0.48
C VAL A 544 23.41 4.97 0.20
N PRO A 545 24.23 4.20 -0.54
CA PRO A 545 25.15 3.25 0.06
C PRO A 545 26.10 3.93 1.05
N ALA A 546 26.42 3.27 2.16
CA ALA A 546 27.47 3.72 3.06
C ALA A 546 28.82 3.62 2.36
N ASP A 547 29.66 4.65 2.48
CA ASP A 547 30.99 4.63 1.89
C ASP A 547 31.86 3.58 2.60
N ALA A 548 32.46 2.67 1.84
CA ALA A 548 33.35 1.64 2.36
C ALA A 548 34.58 2.19 3.11
N SER A 549 34.90 3.48 2.94
CA SER A 549 35.99 4.17 3.64
C SER A 549 35.69 4.52 5.10
N ALA A 550 34.44 4.55 5.51
CA ALA A 550 34.07 4.83 6.90
C ALA A 550 34.17 3.60 7.81
N ALA A 551 34.14 2.40 7.24
CA ALA A 551 34.19 1.13 7.99
C ALA A 551 35.61 0.64 8.33
N SER A 552 36.68 1.32 7.83
CA SER A 552 38.07 0.83 7.97
C SER A 552 38.88 1.48 9.10
N SER A 553 38.26 2.29 9.96
CA SER A 553 39.00 2.97 11.07
C SER A 553 38.97 2.24 12.41
N ASP A 554 38.36 1.05 12.51
CA ASP A 554 38.42 0.29 13.76
C ASP A 554 38.45 -1.23 13.53
N SER A 555 39.62 -1.76 13.12
CA SER A 555 40.00 -3.14 13.40
C SER A 555 41.49 -3.33 13.20
N GLY A 556 42.20 -3.29 14.31
CA GLY A 556 43.54 -3.86 14.42
C GLY A 556 43.49 -5.36 14.24
N SER A 557 44.45 -5.81 13.39
CA SER A 557 45.02 -7.17 13.30
C SER A 557 44.12 -8.39 13.52
N GLY A 558 44.03 -9.24 12.48
CA GLY A 558 43.59 -10.60 12.70
C GLY A 558 43.40 -11.42 11.41
N THR A 559 44.48 -12.03 10.97
CA THR A 559 44.56 -13.09 9.94
C THR A 559 43.70 -14.30 10.35
N THR A 560 42.41 -14.35 10.09
CA THR A 560 41.59 -15.57 10.37
C THR A 560 40.34 -15.75 9.49
N VAL A 561 40.15 -14.98 8.41
CA VAL A 561 38.87 -15.03 7.65
C VAL A 561 38.87 -16.07 6.50
N TRP A 562 39.98 -16.68 6.15
CA TRP A 562 40.04 -17.60 4.98
C TRP A 562 39.77 -19.07 5.27
N ILE A 563 39.53 -19.47 6.52
CA ILE A 563 39.28 -20.88 6.90
C ILE A 563 37.79 -21.25 6.95
N VAL A 564 36.88 -20.27 7.09
CA VAL A 564 35.43 -20.55 7.29
C VAL A 564 34.69 -20.80 5.95
N VAL A 565 35.13 -20.19 4.84
CA VAL A 565 34.47 -20.38 3.54
C VAL A 565 34.72 -21.77 2.94
N GLY A 566 35.87 -22.42 3.27
CA GLY A 566 36.18 -23.78 2.85
C GLY A 566 35.36 -24.87 3.56
N ALA A 567 34.93 -24.62 4.79
CA ALA A 567 34.22 -25.63 5.59
C ALA A 567 32.71 -25.72 5.26
N VAL A 568 32.08 -24.63 4.81
CA VAL A 568 30.64 -24.62 4.47
C VAL A 568 30.39 -25.37 3.15
N VAL A 569 31.29 -25.27 2.18
CA VAL A 569 31.15 -25.99 0.89
C VAL A 569 31.31 -27.50 1.07
N LEU A 570 32.12 -27.93 2.04
CA LEU A 570 32.33 -29.37 2.31
C LEU A 570 31.15 -30.01 3.06
N VAL A 571 30.44 -29.26 3.90
CA VAL A 571 29.27 -29.76 4.63
C VAL A 571 28.06 -29.90 3.71
N VAL A 572 27.91 -29.04 2.70
CA VAL A 572 26.79 -29.12 1.73
C VAL A 572 27.00 -30.32 0.76
N LEU A 573 28.24 -30.64 0.40
CA LEU A 573 28.54 -31.82 -0.47
C LEU A 573 28.43 -33.15 0.27
N VAL A 574 28.71 -33.22 1.56
CA VAL A 574 28.57 -34.44 2.36
C VAL A 574 27.13 -34.66 2.82
N GLY A 575 26.40 -33.59 3.15
CA GLY A 575 24.98 -33.65 3.51
C GLY A 575 24.06 -34.04 2.34
N GLY A 576 24.36 -33.58 1.12
CA GLY A 576 23.62 -33.94 -0.10
C GLY A 576 23.80 -35.40 -0.52
N GLY A 577 24.98 -36.01 -0.29
CA GLY A 577 25.27 -37.40 -0.60
C GLY A 577 24.51 -38.41 0.29
N ILE A 578 24.25 -38.05 1.55
CA ILE A 578 23.54 -38.93 2.50
C ILE A 578 22.01 -38.90 2.29
N ALA A 579 21.47 -37.79 1.80
CA ALA A 579 20.03 -37.69 1.51
C ALA A 579 19.57 -38.45 0.27
N LEU A 580 20.49 -38.64 -0.72
CA LEU A 580 20.20 -39.38 -1.94
C LEU A 580 20.35 -40.90 -1.77
N SER A 581 21.11 -41.37 -0.78
CA SER A 581 21.29 -42.83 -0.51
C SER A 581 20.16 -43.45 0.34
N ARG A 582 19.27 -42.62 0.95
CA ARG A 582 18.14 -43.10 1.76
C ARG A 582 16.79 -43.16 1.06
N ARG A 583 16.73 -42.84 -0.26
CA ARG A 583 15.48 -42.87 -1.04
C ARG A 583 15.30 -44.16 -1.87
N GLY A 584 16.11 -45.12 -1.64
CA GLY A 584 16.05 -46.38 -2.38
C GLY A 584 15.90 -47.62 -1.49
N LYS A 585 14.89 -47.67 -0.59
CA LYS A 585 14.37 -48.92 0.00
C LYS A 585 13.18 -48.59 0.89
N SER A 586 11.99 -48.85 0.37
CA SER A 586 10.85 -49.48 1.04
C SER A 586 9.54 -49.12 0.31
N ALA A 587 9.23 -49.96 -0.66
CA ALA A 587 7.85 -50.20 -1.08
C ALA A 587 7.79 -51.72 -1.28
N GLU A 588 7.42 -52.44 -0.23
CA GLU A 588 6.82 -53.76 -0.26
C GLU A 588 6.53 -54.17 1.19
N ASP A 589 5.34 -54.73 1.39
CA ASP A 589 4.79 -55.34 2.60
C ASP A 589 4.00 -54.40 3.55
N ARG A 590 2.65 -54.35 3.33
CA ARG A 590 1.63 -54.92 4.24
C ARG A 590 0.24 -54.56 3.78
N GLU A 591 -0.50 -55.58 3.55
CA GLU A 591 -1.89 -55.97 3.94
C GLU A 591 -2.77 -54.84 4.56
#